data_37d60ad313f18ddf3c1021cc3fe714fc
#
_entry.id   37d60ad313f18ddf3c1021cc3fe714fc
#
_cell.length_a   1.000
_cell.length_b   1.000
_cell.length_c   1.000
_cell.angle_alpha   90.00
_cell.angle_beta   90.00
_cell.angle_gamma   90.00
#
_symmetry.space_group_name_H-M   'P 1'
#
loop_
_entity.id
_entity.type
_entity.pdbx_description
1 polymer ?
#
loop_
_entity_poly.entity_id
_entity_poly.type
_entity_poly.pdbx_seq_one_letter_code
_entity_poly.pdbx_strand_id
1 'polypeptide(L)'
;MTLKMALFLLAGTVLMAAVMLLGNRQYRFPHWKVVLSACLVTIVGTFGARLMACVELGSWTGFSFYGAVFLVPVGLLLAGRCLRLSGGPLLDLCALGVCIMLALMKVNCLVSGCCGGRILFLRADGTPVRFPSQIVDSAVGLILMLVLLRLLRGGKYEGRIYPCFMVIYGIVRYILNFLRDTEPVVWILPSGNIWSLLSIVIGVLWLISIQKHRNKGERS
;
A
#
# COMPACT_ATOMS: atom_id res chain seq x y z
N MET A 1 8.29 -15.21 12.59
CA MET A 1 6.91 -14.84 12.15
C MET A 1 5.94 -15.65 13.01
N THR A 2 5.03 -15.00 13.72
CA THR A 2 4.05 -15.68 14.55
C THR A 2 2.99 -16.36 13.68
N LEU A 3 2.38 -17.47 14.16
CA LEU A 3 1.29 -18.15 13.44
C LEU A 3 0.15 -17.19 13.08
N LYS A 4 -0.22 -16.30 14.02
CA LYS A 4 -1.22 -15.24 13.77
C LYS A 4 -0.90 -14.40 12.54
N MET A 5 0.33 -13.92 12.43
CA MET A 5 0.77 -13.11 11.29
C MET A 5 0.72 -13.88 9.97
N ALA A 6 1.10 -15.16 9.98
CA ALA A 6 1.01 -16.01 8.79
C ALA A 6 -0.45 -16.18 8.32
N LEU A 7 -1.39 -16.37 9.25
CA LEU A 7 -2.82 -16.47 8.95
C LEU A 7 -3.37 -15.16 8.36
N PHE A 8 -2.98 -14.00 8.91
CA PHE A 8 -3.38 -12.70 8.35
C PHE A 8 -2.79 -12.43 6.96
N LEU A 9 -1.53 -12.84 6.71
CA LEU A 9 -0.93 -12.76 5.38
C LEU A 9 -1.64 -13.67 4.38
N LEU A 10 -1.97 -14.90 4.76
CA LEU A 10 -2.72 -15.83 3.92
C LEU A 10 -4.11 -15.28 3.58
N ALA A 11 -4.88 -14.88 4.60
CA ALA A 11 -6.19 -14.26 4.41
C ALA A 11 -6.10 -13.00 3.53
N GLY A 12 -5.07 -12.18 3.77
CA GLY A 12 -4.79 -10.98 2.97
C GLY A 12 -4.50 -11.31 1.51
N THR A 13 -3.74 -12.36 1.25
CA THR A 13 -3.44 -12.81 -0.12
C THR A 13 -4.69 -13.29 -0.85
N VAL A 14 -5.55 -14.06 -0.16
CA VAL A 14 -6.81 -14.53 -0.72
C VAL A 14 -7.75 -13.37 -1.05
N LEU A 15 -7.93 -12.43 -0.11
CA LEU A 15 -8.76 -11.24 -0.33
C LEU A 15 -8.15 -10.31 -1.39
N MET A 16 -6.84 -10.16 -1.42
CA MET A 16 -6.12 -9.42 -2.49
C MET A 16 -6.42 -10.05 -3.84
N ALA A 17 -6.28 -11.37 -3.99
CA ALA A 17 -6.57 -12.06 -5.23
C ALA A 17 -8.04 -11.86 -5.65
N ALA A 18 -8.99 -11.95 -4.71
CA ALA A 18 -10.41 -11.71 -4.98
C ALA A 18 -10.67 -10.28 -5.48
N VAL A 19 -10.09 -9.26 -4.83
CA VAL A 19 -10.26 -7.85 -5.23
C VAL A 19 -9.59 -7.58 -6.59
N MET A 20 -8.40 -8.15 -6.84
CA MET A 20 -7.73 -8.06 -8.13
C MET A 20 -8.56 -8.73 -9.24
N LEU A 21 -9.20 -9.87 -8.96
CA LEU A 21 -10.11 -10.54 -9.90
C LEU A 21 -11.37 -9.71 -10.18
N LEU A 22 -11.92 -9.01 -9.18
CA LEU A 22 -13.01 -8.05 -9.38
C LEU A 22 -12.62 -6.89 -10.30
N GLY A 23 -11.41 -6.35 -10.13
CA GLY A 23 -10.86 -5.31 -11.02
C GLY A 23 -10.50 -5.86 -12.40
N ASN A 24 -10.13 -7.13 -12.51
CA ASN A 24 -9.72 -7.78 -13.75
C ASN A 24 -10.84 -7.86 -14.81
N ARG A 25 -12.09 -7.63 -14.43
CA ARG A 25 -13.21 -7.51 -15.39
C ARG A 25 -12.94 -6.44 -16.46
N GLN A 26 -12.15 -5.43 -16.14
CA GLN A 26 -11.73 -4.37 -17.06
C GLN A 26 -10.67 -4.86 -18.06
N TYR A 27 -9.70 -5.66 -17.63
CA TYR A 27 -8.53 -6.06 -18.42
C TYR A 27 -8.61 -7.47 -19.00
N ARG A 28 -9.47 -8.31 -18.47
CA ARG A 28 -9.73 -9.70 -18.92
C ARG A 28 -8.46 -10.57 -18.97
N PHE A 29 -7.52 -10.37 -18.05
CA PHE A 29 -6.37 -11.27 -17.93
C PHE A 29 -6.79 -12.66 -17.50
N PRO A 30 -6.05 -13.72 -17.88
CA PRO A 30 -6.28 -15.08 -17.37
C PRO A 30 -6.26 -15.10 -15.83
N HIS A 31 -7.31 -15.65 -15.20
CA HIS A 31 -7.51 -15.60 -13.76
C HIS A 31 -6.31 -16.15 -12.98
N TRP A 32 -5.71 -17.26 -13.45
CA TRP A 32 -4.55 -17.86 -12.79
C TRP A 32 -3.34 -16.92 -12.75
N LYS A 33 -3.13 -16.09 -13.79
CA LYS A 33 -2.04 -15.10 -13.80
C LYS A 33 -2.29 -13.99 -12.79
N VAL A 34 -3.56 -13.58 -12.59
CA VAL A 34 -3.93 -12.59 -11.58
C VAL A 34 -3.70 -13.14 -10.18
N VAL A 35 -4.10 -14.39 -9.93
CA VAL A 35 -3.86 -15.07 -8.63
C VAL A 35 -2.36 -15.23 -8.37
N LEU A 36 -1.60 -15.67 -9.37
CA LEU A 36 -0.13 -15.77 -9.24
C LEU A 36 0.50 -14.40 -8.95
N SER A 37 0.01 -13.35 -9.61
CA SER A 37 0.48 -11.98 -9.33
C SER A 37 0.16 -11.55 -7.90
N ALA A 38 -0.99 -11.90 -7.33
CA ALA A 38 -1.32 -11.63 -5.94
C ALA A 38 -0.35 -12.33 -4.97
N CYS A 39 0.01 -13.59 -5.24
CA CYS A 39 1.01 -14.31 -4.46
C CYS A 39 2.39 -13.63 -4.54
N LEU A 40 2.81 -13.23 -5.73
CA LEU A 40 4.07 -12.51 -5.94
C LEU A 40 4.08 -11.15 -5.22
N VAL A 41 2.98 -10.40 -5.28
CA VAL A 41 2.84 -9.14 -4.52
C VAL A 41 2.99 -9.37 -3.03
N THR A 42 2.41 -10.43 -2.48
CA THR A 42 2.55 -10.76 -1.06
C THR A 42 3.99 -11.06 -0.70
N ILE A 43 4.68 -11.86 -1.51
CA ILE A 43 6.10 -12.22 -1.27
C ILE A 43 6.99 -10.98 -1.37
N VAL A 44 6.91 -10.26 -2.49
CA VAL A 44 7.73 -9.05 -2.75
C VAL A 44 7.40 -7.95 -1.74
N GLY A 45 6.11 -7.75 -1.44
CA GLY A 45 5.65 -6.75 -0.49
C GLY A 45 6.10 -7.05 0.94
N THR A 46 6.03 -8.31 1.37
CA THR A 46 6.51 -8.74 2.70
C THR A 46 8.03 -8.58 2.81
N PHE A 47 8.77 -8.97 1.78
CA PHE A 47 10.23 -8.77 1.73
C PHE A 47 10.57 -7.28 1.76
N GLY A 48 9.92 -6.46 0.91
CA GLY A 48 10.13 -5.02 0.87
C GLY A 48 9.81 -4.34 2.20
N ALA A 49 8.69 -4.73 2.84
CA ALA A 49 8.31 -4.19 4.13
C ALA A 49 9.33 -4.49 5.24
N ARG A 50 9.95 -5.67 5.22
CA ARG A 50 11.04 -6.02 6.14
C ARG A 50 12.33 -5.28 5.82
N LEU A 51 12.69 -5.23 4.54
CA LEU A 51 13.90 -4.51 4.10
C LEU A 51 13.84 -3.03 4.51
N MET A 52 12.67 -2.39 4.32
CA MET A 52 12.47 -1.00 4.71
C MET A 52 12.52 -0.80 6.22
N ALA A 53 11.94 -1.72 6.99
CA ALA A 53 12.04 -1.69 8.45
C ALA A 53 13.49 -1.87 8.93
N CYS A 54 14.31 -2.67 8.23
CA CYS A 54 15.74 -2.79 8.50
C CYS A 54 16.45 -1.45 8.28
N VAL A 55 16.10 -0.71 7.22
CA VAL A 55 16.66 0.63 6.96
C VAL A 55 16.20 1.66 8.00
N GLU A 56 14.93 1.61 8.41
CA GLU A 56 14.35 2.57 9.37
C GLU A 56 14.79 2.31 10.82
N LEU A 57 14.87 1.05 11.23
CA LEU A 57 14.99 0.63 12.63
C LEU A 57 16.29 -0.13 12.91
N GLY A 58 17.12 -0.40 11.90
CA GLY A 58 18.29 -1.27 12.02
C GLY A 58 17.97 -2.73 12.36
N SER A 59 16.71 -3.17 12.20
CA SER A 59 16.22 -4.46 12.68
C SER A 59 15.30 -5.14 11.67
N TRP A 60 15.51 -6.45 11.44
CA TRP A 60 14.65 -7.29 10.61
C TRP A 60 13.32 -7.68 11.27
N THR A 61 13.06 -7.26 12.49
CA THR A 61 11.85 -7.64 13.24
C THR A 61 10.63 -6.77 12.93
N GLY A 62 10.85 -5.57 12.39
CA GLY A 62 9.79 -4.63 12.03
C GLY A 62 9.15 -4.87 10.66
N PHE A 63 8.13 -4.07 10.35
CA PHE A 63 7.45 -3.98 9.05
C PHE A 63 7.14 -2.53 8.74
N SER A 64 7.68 -2.02 7.63
CA SER A 64 7.33 -0.71 7.08
C SER A 64 6.55 -0.90 5.78
N PHE A 65 5.32 -0.43 5.74
CA PHE A 65 4.45 -0.60 4.56
C PHE A 65 5.01 0.10 3.31
N TYR A 66 5.82 1.15 3.49
CA TYR A 66 6.46 1.83 2.36
C TYR A 66 7.41 0.93 1.57
N GLY A 67 8.03 -0.04 2.22
CA GLY A 67 8.81 -1.04 1.51
C GLY A 67 8.00 -1.83 0.49
N ALA A 68 6.75 -2.18 0.83
CA ALA A 68 5.83 -2.78 -0.14
C ALA A 68 5.44 -1.77 -1.24
N VAL A 69 5.10 -0.52 -0.88
CA VAL A 69 4.69 0.53 -1.84
C VAL A 69 5.75 0.75 -2.92
N PHE A 70 7.05 0.73 -2.56
CA PHE A 70 8.13 0.98 -3.51
C PHE A 70 8.62 -0.28 -4.24
N LEU A 71 8.67 -1.44 -3.56
CA LEU A 71 9.25 -2.65 -4.15
C LEU A 71 8.26 -3.43 -5.02
N VAL A 72 6.99 -3.43 -4.67
CA VAL A 72 5.95 -4.16 -5.40
C VAL A 72 5.85 -3.76 -6.87
N PRO A 73 5.86 -2.46 -7.25
CA PRO A 73 5.84 -2.08 -8.67
C PRO A 73 7.02 -2.67 -9.45
N VAL A 74 8.22 -2.62 -8.87
CA VAL A 74 9.43 -3.14 -9.52
C VAL A 74 9.32 -4.65 -9.72
N GLY A 75 8.96 -5.38 -8.67
CA GLY A 75 8.79 -6.84 -8.72
C GLY A 75 7.70 -7.26 -9.71
N LEU A 76 6.57 -6.55 -9.74
CA LEU A 76 5.48 -6.85 -10.68
C LEU A 76 5.79 -6.49 -12.13
N LEU A 77 6.50 -5.42 -12.39
CA LEU A 77 6.93 -5.09 -13.76
C LEU A 77 7.86 -6.16 -14.32
N LEU A 78 8.78 -6.68 -13.49
CA LEU A 78 9.65 -7.80 -13.86
C LEU A 78 8.84 -9.09 -14.07
N ALA A 79 7.98 -9.44 -13.14
CA ALA A 79 7.10 -10.62 -13.25
C ALA A 79 6.12 -10.51 -14.43
N GLY A 80 5.57 -9.32 -14.68
CA GLY A 80 4.69 -9.05 -15.80
C GLY A 80 5.34 -9.34 -17.16
N ARG A 81 6.62 -9.03 -17.31
CA ARG A 81 7.39 -9.39 -18.51
C ARG A 81 7.49 -10.91 -18.68
N CYS A 82 7.77 -11.65 -17.61
CA CYS A 82 7.82 -13.13 -17.65
C CYS A 82 6.45 -13.74 -17.94
N LEU A 83 5.39 -13.17 -17.37
CA LEU A 83 4.01 -13.63 -17.57
C LEU A 83 3.37 -13.12 -18.88
N ARG A 84 4.09 -12.29 -19.64
CA ARG A 84 3.58 -11.62 -20.86
C ARG A 84 2.26 -10.87 -20.58
N LEU A 85 2.25 -10.08 -19.52
CA LEU A 85 1.15 -9.19 -19.14
C LEU A 85 1.58 -7.73 -19.31
N SER A 86 0.65 -6.86 -19.69
CA SER A 86 0.87 -5.43 -19.74
C SER A 86 1.07 -4.87 -18.31
N GLY A 87 2.21 -4.19 -18.08
CA GLY A 87 2.63 -3.75 -16.77
C GLY A 87 1.71 -2.73 -16.13
N GLY A 88 1.21 -1.75 -16.90
CA GLY A 88 0.31 -0.70 -16.39
C GLY A 88 -0.99 -1.29 -15.82
N PRO A 89 -1.78 -2.02 -16.61
CA PRO A 89 -2.98 -2.71 -16.14
C PRO A 89 -2.74 -3.66 -14.96
N LEU A 90 -1.61 -4.37 -14.96
CA LEU A 90 -1.27 -5.26 -13.85
C LEU A 90 -1.04 -4.48 -12.55
N LEU A 91 -0.35 -3.34 -12.63
CA LEU A 91 -0.13 -2.44 -11.48
C LEU A 91 -1.43 -1.81 -10.99
N ASP A 92 -2.35 -1.49 -11.90
CA ASP A 92 -3.68 -0.97 -11.51
C ASP A 92 -4.44 -1.98 -10.65
N LEU A 93 -4.44 -3.26 -11.04
CA LEU A 93 -5.03 -4.34 -10.22
C LEU A 93 -4.31 -4.49 -8.88
N CYS A 94 -2.98 -4.40 -8.92
CA CYS A 94 -2.15 -4.50 -7.72
C CYS A 94 -2.45 -3.39 -6.70
N ALA A 95 -2.70 -2.15 -7.14
CA ALA A 95 -3.05 -1.05 -6.25
C ALA A 95 -4.28 -1.37 -5.39
N LEU A 96 -5.32 -1.99 -5.98
CA LEU A 96 -6.49 -2.45 -5.25
C LEU A 96 -6.13 -3.52 -4.22
N GLY A 97 -5.30 -4.47 -4.62
CA GLY A 97 -4.84 -5.55 -3.74
C GLY A 97 -3.98 -5.07 -2.58
N VAL A 98 -3.09 -4.10 -2.82
CA VAL A 98 -2.25 -3.50 -1.78
C VAL A 98 -3.10 -2.75 -0.75
N CYS A 99 -4.18 -2.08 -1.17
CA CYS A 99 -5.10 -1.39 -0.25
C CYS A 99 -5.81 -2.36 0.71
N ILE A 100 -6.30 -3.51 0.21
CA ILE A 100 -6.96 -4.50 1.07
C ILE A 100 -5.96 -5.19 2.01
N MET A 101 -4.73 -5.44 1.54
CA MET A 101 -3.66 -5.94 2.38
C MET A 101 -3.31 -4.95 3.50
N LEU A 102 -3.22 -3.65 3.19
CA LEU A 102 -3.03 -2.60 4.20
C LEU A 102 -4.10 -2.68 5.28
N ALA A 103 -5.38 -2.74 4.89
CA ALA A 103 -6.49 -2.80 5.84
C ALA A 103 -6.38 -4.01 6.78
N LEU A 104 -6.12 -5.21 6.24
CA LEU A 104 -6.00 -6.43 7.03
C LEU A 104 -4.78 -6.45 7.95
N MET A 105 -3.63 -5.97 7.46
CA MET A 105 -2.43 -5.91 8.30
C MET A 105 -2.61 -4.94 9.46
N LYS A 106 -3.45 -3.90 9.32
CA LYS A 106 -3.79 -3.00 10.42
C LYS A 106 -4.76 -3.64 11.43
N VAL A 107 -5.68 -4.51 10.97
CA VAL A 107 -6.47 -5.36 11.87
C VAL A 107 -5.55 -6.31 12.66
N ASN A 108 -4.55 -6.92 12.01
CA ASN A 108 -3.54 -7.72 12.72
C ASN A 108 -2.80 -6.89 13.78
N CYS A 109 -2.42 -5.65 13.49
CA CYS A 109 -1.79 -4.75 14.48
C CYS A 109 -2.73 -4.46 15.66
N LEU A 110 -4.03 -4.29 15.41
CA LEU A 110 -5.04 -4.08 16.46
C LEU A 110 -5.13 -5.30 17.39
N VAL A 111 -5.21 -6.52 16.81
CA VAL A 111 -5.27 -7.79 17.58
C VAL A 111 -3.97 -8.05 18.34
N SER A 112 -2.84 -7.59 17.80
CA SER A 112 -1.51 -7.77 18.43
C SER A 112 -1.15 -6.65 19.41
N GLY A 113 -1.99 -5.60 19.55
CA GLY A 113 -1.75 -4.48 20.47
C GLY A 113 -0.55 -3.59 20.08
N CYS A 114 -0.09 -3.63 18.81
CA CYS A 114 1.04 -2.83 18.33
C CYS A 114 0.59 -1.61 17.51
N CYS A 115 1.51 -0.71 17.22
CA CYS A 115 1.28 0.46 16.35
C CYS A 115 0.18 1.42 16.86
N GLY A 116 0.09 1.63 18.16
CA GLY A 116 -0.85 2.57 18.79
C GLY A 116 -0.61 4.01 18.35
N GLY A 117 -1.63 4.86 18.52
CA GLY A 117 -1.53 6.30 18.32
C GLY A 117 -1.06 7.03 19.57
N ARG A 118 -0.85 8.34 19.45
CA ARG A 118 -0.51 9.23 20.54
C ARG A 118 -1.55 9.17 21.66
N ILE A 119 -1.12 9.42 22.88
CA ILE A 119 -2.01 9.64 24.02
C ILE A 119 -2.77 10.95 23.76
N LEU A 120 -4.09 10.87 23.75
CA LEU A 120 -4.97 12.03 23.57
C LEU A 120 -5.24 12.70 24.92
N PHE A 121 -5.58 11.90 25.92
CA PHE A 121 -5.83 12.35 27.31
C PHE A 121 -5.71 11.18 28.29
N LEU A 122 -5.62 11.50 29.57
CA LEU A 122 -5.71 10.53 30.65
C LEU A 122 -7.13 10.52 31.22
N ARG A 123 -7.67 9.34 31.47
CA ARG A 123 -8.93 9.20 32.20
C ARG A 123 -8.72 9.58 33.69
N ALA A 124 -9.83 9.74 34.41
CA ALA A 124 -9.79 10.06 35.85
C ALA A 124 -9.07 8.99 36.69
N ASP A 125 -9.01 7.73 36.21
CA ASP A 125 -8.27 6.62 36.80
C ASP A 125 -6.77 6.56 36.39
N GLY A 126 -6.28 7.56 35.64
CA GLY A 126 -4.92 7.62 35.13
C GLY A 126 -4.65 6.77 33.90
N THR A 127 -5.64 6.04 33.36
CA THR A 127 -5.45 5.22 32.15
C THR A 127 -5.34 6.09 30.90
N PRO A 128 -4.32 5.88 30.02
CA PRO A 128 -4.15 6.67 28.81
C PRO A 128 -5.16 6.26 27.73
N VAL A 129 -5.87 7.22 27.17
CA VAL A 129 -6.69 7.06 25.96
C VAL A 129 -5.84 7.43 24.76
N ARG A 130 -5.60 6.44 23.89
CA ARG A 130 -4.76 6.58 22.69
C ARG A 130 -5.61 6.76 21.44
N PHE A 131 -5.07 7.49 20.46
CA PHE A 131 -5.68 7.59 19.13
C PHE A 131 -5.75 6.20 18.48
N PRO A 132 -6.92 5.76 17.95
CA PRO A 132 -7.11 4.42 17.39
C PRO A 132 -6.53 4.31 15.98
N SER A 133 -5.20 4.52 15.84
CA SER A 133 -4.51 4.60 14.56
C SER A 133 -4.68 3.34 13.69
N GLN A 134 -4.78 2.14 14.31
CA GLN A 134 -4.95 0.89 13.58
C GLN A 134 -6.31 0.83 12.87
N ILE A 135 -7.38 1.27 13.55
CA ILE A 135 -8.75 1.30 13.00
C ILE A 135 -8.82 2.33 11.87
N VAL A 136 -8.26 3.52 12.09
CA VAL A 136 -8.23 4.59 11.08
C VAL A 136 -7.42 4.16 9.85
N ASP A 137 -6.23 3.60 10.04
CA ASP A 137 -5.40 3.09 8.95
C ASP A 137 -6.11 1.96 8.15
N SER A 138 -6.85 1.07 8.85
CA SER A 138 -7.63 0.01 8.21
C SER A 138 -8.79 0.59 7.37
N ALA A 139 -9.52 1.56 7.94
CA ALA A 139 -10.59 2.26 7.23
C ALA A 139 -10.06 3.00 5.98
N VAL A 140 -8.91 3.67 6.11
CA VAL A 140 -8.21 4.32 4.97
C VAL A 140 -7.91 3.30 3.87
N GLY A 141 -7.38 2.12 4.21
CA GLY A 141 -7.13 1.06 3.23
C GLY A 141 -8.39 0.66 2.46
N LEU A 142 -9.51 0.46 3.17
CA LEU A 142 -10.80 0.11 2.55
C LEU A 142 -11.36 1.25 1.68
N ILE A 143 -11.33 2.48 2.17
CA ILE A 143 -11.80 3.66 1.43
C ILE A 143 -10.97 3.84 0.16
N LEU A 144 -9.64 3.76 0.25
CA LEU A 144 -8.76 3.84 -0.92
C LEU A 144 -9.07 2.76 -1.94
N MET A 145 -9.25 1.51 -1.50
CA MET A 145 -9.63 0.42 -2.39
C MET A 145 -10.91 0.74 -3.15
N LEU A 146 -11.95 1.24 -2.47
CA LEU A 146 -13.22 1.61 -3.11
C LEU A 146 -13.07 2.78 -4.08
N VAL A 147 -12.31 3.82 -3.72
CA VAL A 147 -12.03 4.97 -4.59
C VAL A 147 -11.28 4.52 -5.84
N LEU A 148 -10.20 3.75 -5.68
CA LEU A 148 -9.40 3.27 -6.80
C LEU A 148 -10.20 2.31 -7.70
N LEU A 149 -11.07 1.47 -7.13
CA LEU A 149 -11.94 0.59 -7.91
C LEU A 149 -12.94 1.40 -8.76
N ARG A 150 -13.47 2.50 -8.23
CA ARG A 150 -14.33 3.42 -9.00
C ARG A 150 -13.55 4.09 -10.14
N LEU A 151 -12.33 4.58 -9.86
CA LEU A 151 -11.46 5.18 -10.88
C LEU A 151 -11.12 4.17 -11.99
N LEU A 152 -10.80 2.93 -11.61
CA LEU A 152 -10.53 1.84 -12.54
C LEU A 152 -11.73 1.59 -13.46
N ARG A 153 -12.93 1.42 -12.89
CA ARG A 153 -14.17 1.17 -13.66
C ARG A 153 -14.52 2.33 -14.59
N GLY A 154 -14.11 3.54 -14.30
CA GLY A 154 -14.30 4.71 -15.15
C GLY A 154 -13.48 4.69 -16.45
N GLY A 155 -12.51 3.80 -16.61
CA GLY A 155 -11.69 3.58 -17.80
C GLY A 155 -10.70 4.69 -18.17
N LYS A 156 -10.84 5.89 -17.60
CA LYS A 156 -9.99 7.07 -17.90
C LYS A 156 -8.57 6.98 -17.36
N TYR A 157 -8.35 6.15 -16.34
CA TYR A 157 -7.12 6.10 -15.55
C TYR A 157 -6.32 4.81 -15.77
N GLU A 158 -6.53 4.15 -16.90
CA GLU A 158 -5.79 2.92 -17.22
C GLU A 158 -4.28 3.14 -17.19
N GLY A 159 -3.57 2.28 -16.49
CA GLY A 159 -2.14 2.37 -16.24
C GLY A 159 -1.72 3.46 -15.24
N ARG A 160 -2.66 4.18 -14.60
CA ARG A 160 -2.40 5.31 -13.70
C ARG A 160 -2.87 5.09 -12.26
N ILE A 161 -3.57 3.99 -11.98
CA ILE A 161 -4.18 3.74 -10.66
C ILE A 161 -3.10 3.58 -9.59
N TYR A 162 -2.00 2.87 -9.91
CA TYR A 162 -0.92 2.69 -8.93
C TYR A 162 -0.24 4.00 -8.53
N PRO A 163 0.22 4.87 -9.45
CA PRO A 163 0.76 6.16 -9.06
C PRO A 163 -0.28 7.08 -8.39
N CYS A 164 -1.58 7.01 -8.75
CA CYS A 164 -2.63 7.69 -8.00
C CYS A 164 -2.72 7.18 -6.55
N PHE A 165 -2.65 5.85 -6.35
CA PHE A 165 -2.56 5.26 -5.03
C PHE A 165 -1.36 5.82 -4.24
N MET A 166 -0.17 5.88 -4.82
CA MET A 166 1.04 6.41 -4.16
C MET A 166 0.84 7.84 -3.67
N VAL A 167 0.23 8.70 -4.50
CA VAL A 167 -0.03 10.11 -4.15
C VAL A 167 -1.06 10.20 -3.03
N ILE A 168 -2.22 9.58 -3.20
CA ILE A 168 -3.32 9.71 -2.23
C ILE A 168 -2.92 9.08 -0.89
N TYR A 169 -2.36 7.86 -0.92
CA TYR A 169 -1.87 7.19 0.29
C TYR A 169 -0.77 8.01 0.98
N GLY A 170 0.17 8.56 0.20
CA GLY A 170 1.23 9.41 0.72
C GLY A 170 0.70 10.63 1.47
N ILE A 171 -0.29 11.34 0.89
CA ILE A 171 -0.92 12.51 1.54
C ILE A 171 -1.63 12.11 2.83
N VAL A 172 -2.50 11.09 2.76
CA VAL A 172 -3.26 10.63 3.94
C VAL A 172 -2.29 10.15 5.03
N ARG A 173 -1.27 9.40 4.65
CA ARG A 173 -0.29 8.87 5.60
C ARG A 173 0.57 9.96 6.22
N TYR A 174 0.94 10.99 5.45
CA TYR A 174 1.65 12.16 5.97
C TYR A 174 0.89 12.82 7.12
N ILE A 175 -0.42 13.01 6.95
CA ILE A 175 -1.29 13.61 7.98
C ILE A 175 -1.41 12.67 9.20
N LEU A 176 -1.69 11.38 8.97
CA LEU A 176 -1.91 10.41 10.05
C LEU A 176 -0.65 10.13 10.87
N ASN A 177 0.54 10.30 10.30
CA ASN A 177 1.77 10.08 11.05
C ASN A 177 1.95 11.07 12.22
N PHE A 178 1.37 12.28 12.15
CA PHE A 178 1.37 13.21 13.28
C PHE A 178 0.50 12.75 14.47
N LEU A 179 -0.46 11.86 14.21
CA LEU A 179 -1.33 11.28 15.23
C LEU A 179 -0.80 9.96 15.79
N ARG A 180 0.36 9.50 15.31
CA ARG A 180 1.00 8.26 15.77
C ARG A 180 2.02 8.56 16.86
N ASP A 181 2.23 7.56 17.69
CA ASP A 181 3.28 7.56 18.71
C ASP A 181 4.60 7.10 18.06
N THR A 182 5.24 8.02 17.33
CA THR A 182 6.52 7.77 16.66
C THR A 182 7.48 8.90 17.01
N GLU A 183 8.69 8.54 17.41
CA GLU A 183 9.72 9.54 17.67
C GLU A 183 10.18 10.22 16.38
N PRO A 184 10.46 11.52 16.40
CA PRO A 184 11.02 12.22 15.26
C PRO A 184 12.45 11.74 15.01
N VAL A 185 12.78 11.41 13.76
CA VAL A 185 14.12 10.96 13.35
C VAL A 185 14.93 12.11 12.78
N VAL A 186 14.27 13.07 12.12
CA VAL A 186 14.90 14.24 11.51
C VAL A 186 14.12 15.48 11.95
N TRP A 187 14.73 16.31 12.80
CA TRP A 187 14.10 17.51 13.36
C TRP A 187 12.76 17.18 14.05
N ILE A 188 11.64 17.62 13.44
CA ILE A 188 10.28 17.44 13.96
C ILE A 188 9.53 16.36 13.18
N LEU A 189 10.14 15.81 12.11
CA LEU A 189 9.46 14.89 11.20
C LEU A 189 9.68 13.43 11.61
N PRO A 190 8.61 12.65 11.82
CA PRO A 190 8.68 11.21 11.93
C PRO A 190 9.27 10.59 10.64
N SER A 191 10.00 9.48 10.74
CA SER A 191 10.55 8.77 9.58
C SER A 191 9.50 8.48 8.51
N GLY A 192 8.32 8.08 8.93
CA GLY A 192 7.19 7.83 8.04
C GLY A 192 6.76 9.02 7.18
N ASN A 193 7.02 10.28 7.60
CA ASN A 193 6.69 11.47 6.82
C ASN A 193 7.64 11.67 5.64
N ILE A 194 8.91 11.32 5.80
CA ILE A 194 9.89 11.38 4.72
C ILE A 194 9.46 10.42 3.59
N TRP A 195 9.09 9.18 3.95
CA TRP A 195 8.62 8.20 2.98
C TRP A 195 7.27 8.57 2.36
N SER A 196 6.40 9.26 3.12
CA SER A 196 5.15 9.80 2.60
C SER A 196 5.42 10.84 1.51
N LEU A 197 6.32 11.79 1.76
CA LEU A 197 6.72 12.81 0.78
C LEU A 197 7.36 12.17 -0.45
N LEU A 198 8.26 11.20 -0.26
CA LEU A 198 8.89 10.47 -1.35
C LEU A 198 7.86 9.73 -2.20
N SER A 199 6.87 9.09 -1.59
CA SER A 199 5.76 8.43 -2.29
C SER A 199 4.95 9.41 -3.13
N ILE A 200 4.64 10.61 -2.60
CA ILE A 200 3.94 11.66 -3.34
C ILE A 200 4.76 12.11 -4.54
N VAL A 201 6.04 12.43 -4.33
CA VAL A 201 6.91 12.92 -5.40
C VAL A 201 7.05 11.89 -6.52
N ILE A 202 7.35 10.62 -6.17
CA ILE A 202 7.47 9.53 -7.15
C ILE A 202 6.15 9.33 -7.90
N GLY A 203 5.02 9.31 -7.18
CA GLY A 203 3.70 9.13 -7.78
C GLY A 203 3.36 10.25 -8.77
N VAL A 204 3.63 11.51 -8.41
CA VAL A 204 3.39 12.68 -9.30
C VAL A 204 4.31 12.62 -10.52
N LEU A 205 5.60 12.39 -10.35
CA LEU A 205 6.55 12.28 -11.46
C LEU A 205 6.15 11.15 -12.42
N TRP A 206 5.68 10.03 -11.88
CA TRP A 206 5.20 8.91 -12.68
C TRP A 206 3.96 9.27 -13.48
N LEU A 207 2.97 9.95 -12.89
CA LEU A 207 1.78 10.45 -13.59
C LEU A 207 2.15 11.42 -14.73
N ILE A 208 3.08 12.36 -14.48
CA ILE A 208 3.57 13.29 -15.49
C ILE A 208 4.26 12.54 -16.63
N SER A 209 5.08 11.55 -16.33
CA SER A 209 5.77 10.72 -17.33
C SER A 209 4.78 9.99 -18.24
N ILE A 210 3.76 9.34 -17.65
CA ILE A 210 2.70 8.65 -18.43
C ILE A 210 1.97 9.64 -19.33
N GLN A 211 1.62 10.82 -18.81
CA GLN A 211 0.93 11.85 -19.60
C GLN A 211 1.78 12.36 -20.79
N LYS A 212 3.07 12.56 -20.55
CA LYS A 212 4.01 13.02 -21.60
C LYS A 212 4.16 11.99 -22.72
N HIS A 213 4.24 10.71 -22.38
CA HIS A 213 4.32 9.62 -23.36
C HIS A 213 3.05 9.50 -24.20
N ARG A 214 1.88 9.62 -23.57
CA ARG A 214 0.59 9.59 -24.28
C ARG A 214 0.44 10.73 -25.26
N ASN A 215 0.75 11.97 -24.86
CA ASN A 215 0.66 13.14 -25.72
C ASN A 215 1.64 13.09 -26.91
N LYS A 216 2.77 12.39 -26.77
CA LYS A 216 3.71 12.16 -27.90
C LYS A 216 3.14 11.15 -28.89
N GLY A 217 2.49 10.06 -28.42
CA GLY A 217 1.87 9.07 -29.29
C GLY A 217 0.63 9.59 -30.06
N GLU A 218 -0.04 10.63 -29.56
CA GLU A 218 -1.18 11.28 -30.25
C GLU A 218 -0.72 12.31 -31.32
N ARG A 219 0.57 12.68 -31.33
CA ARG A 219 1.15 13.66 -32.28
C ARG A 219 1.97 13.02 -33.40
N SER A 220 2.24 11.74 -33.37
CA SER A 220 2.93 10.95 -34.40
C SER A 220 1.94 10.13 -35.21
#